data_953d6df5ba8917b3b9e5f34fc843e3c5
#
_entry.id   953d6df5ba8917b3b9e5f34fc843e3c5
#
_cell.length_a   1.000
_cell.length_b   1.000
_cell.length_c   1.000
_cell.angle_alpha   90.00
_cell.angle_beta   90.00
_cell.angle_gamma   90.00
#
_symmetry.space_group_name_H-M   'P 1'
#
loop_
_entity.id
_entity.type
_entity.pdbx_description
1 polymer ?
#
loop_
_entity_poly.entity_id
_entity_poly.type
_entity_poly.pdbx_seq_one_letter_code
_entity_poly.pdbx_strand_id
1 'polypeptide(L)'
;LVANPGNRGIGFSVRNGMLHARGDICLFTDADLSSPITEAQKLFDAINRGADIAIGSRWLRTELQTERQPLYRQAFGRIFNLAQRIILGLRFADTQCGFKAFRRDAAQRIFPLQKIERWGFDPEILFLARRVGLRVEEVPVLWAHSEGTRLHPFRDGLRMFVELLRIRWNAMAGDYAAAGVPSPEKL
;
A
#
# COMPACT_ATOMS: atom_id res chain seq x y z
N LEU A 1 8.89 -19.07 8.39
CA LEU A 1 8.12 -19.17 7.16
C LEU A 1 6.64 -19.26 7.52
N VAL A 2 5.80 -18.43 6.89
CA VAL A 2 4.35 -18.46 7.04
C VAL A 2 3.76 -18.86 5.68
N ALA A 3 3.03 -19.98 5.65
CA ALA A 3 2.40 -20.49 4.44
C ALA A 3 0.97 -19.95 4.31
N ASN A 4 0.56 -19.65 3.08
CA ASN A 4 -0.82 -19.31 2.78
C ASN A 4 -1.64 -20.58 2.48
N PRO A 5 -2.93 -20.63 2.85
CA PRO A 5 -3.82 -21.73 2.47
C PRO A 5 -4.24 -21.57 0.98
N GLY A 6 -3.30 -21.76 0.07
CA GLY A 6 -3.49 -21.58 -1.38
C GLY A 6 -3.33 -20.13 -1.86
N ASN A 7 -3.60 -19.90 -3.16
CA ASN A 7 -3.47 -18.59 -3.79
C ASN A 7 -4.73 -17.75 -3.59
N ARG A 8 -4.68 -16.81 -2.66
CA ARG A 8 -5.76 -15.86 -2.36
C ARG A 8 -5.49 -14.45 -2.88
N GLY A 9 -4.26 -14.18 -3.35
CA GLY A 9 -3.83 -12.89 -3.87
C GLY A 9 -2.76 -12.22 -3.00
N ILE A 10 -2.15 -11.16 -3.56
CA ILE A 10 -1.03 -10.45 -2.92
C ILE A 10 -1.43 -9.79 -1.60
N GLY A 11 -2.59 -9.13 -1.56
CA GLY A 11 -3.07 -8.46 -0.34
C GLY A 11 -3.27 -9.44 0.82
N PHE A 12 -3.79 -10.67 0.53
CA PHE A 12 -3.86 -11.72 1.55
C PHE A 12 -2.48 -12.12 2.06
N SER A 13 -1.52 -12.31 1.16
CA SER A 13 -0.16 -12.72 1.51
C SER A 13 0.53 -11.68 2.39
N VAL A 14 0.42 -10.40 2.02
CA VAL A 14 0.96 -9.28 2.81
C VAL A 14 0.29 -9.23 4.18
N ARG A 15 -1.04 -9.25 4.24
CA ARG A 15 -1.77 -9.27 5.52
C ARG A 15 -1.32 -10.40 6.41
N ASN A 16 -1.24 -11.63 5.86
CA ASN A 16 -0.83 -12.81 6.62
C ASN A 16 0.60 -12.65 7.16
N GLY A 17 1.55 -12.20 6.34
CA GLY A 17 2.92 -11.93 6.75
C GLY A 17 3.01 -10.85 7.84
N MET A 18 2.31 -9.73 7.65
CA MET A 18 2.36 -8.59 8.58
C MET A 18 1.74 -8.91 9.95
N LEU A 19 0.69 -9.74 10.00
CA LEU A 19 0.09 -10.20 11.25
C LEU A 19 1.00 -11.17 12.03
N HIS A 20 1.90 -11.88 11.35
CA HIS A 20 2.86 -12.80 11.97
C HIS A 20 4.23 -12.14 12.24
N ALA A 21 4.48 -10.95 11.73
CA ALA A 21 5.72 -10.24 11.94
C ALA A 21 5.93 -9.87 13.42
N ARG A 22 7.17 -10.05 13.92
CA ARG A 22 7.52 -9.87 15.35
C ARG A 22 8.52 -8.74 15.59
N GLY A 23 9.08 -8.14 14.54
CA GLY A 23 10.02 -7.01 14.62
C GLY A 23 9.30 -5.74 15.07
N ASP A 24 10.01 -4.78 15.66
CA ASP A 24 9.46 -3.46 16.03
C ASP A 24 9.08 -2.64 14.81
N ILE A 25 9.78 -2.87 13.70
CA ILE A 25 9.45 -2.40 12.37
C ILE A 25 9.18 -3.61 11.48
N CYS A 26 8.03 -3.64 10.83
CA CYS A 26 7.61 -4.67 9.88
C CYS A 26 7.73 -4.11 8.47
N LEU A 27 8.54 -4.73 7.62
CA LEU A 27 8.74 -4.35 6.22
C LEU A 27 8.14 -5.40 5.30
N PHE A 28 7.40 -4.98 4.28
CA PHE A 28 7.17 -5.84 3.12
C PHE A 28 7.80 -5.25 1.85
N THR A 29 8.24 -6.13 0.96
CA THR A 29 8.81 -5.78 -0.34
C THR A 29 8.28 -6.73 -1.41
N ASP A 30 8.24 -6.24 -2.66
CA ASP A 30 7.97 -7.10 -3.81
C ASP A 30 9.06 -8.17 -3.93
N ALA A 31 8.67 -9.38 -4.33
CA ALA A 31 9.58 -10.53 -4.40
C ALA A 31 10.66 -10.40 -5.50
N ASP A 32 10.43 -9.52 -6.49
CA ASP A 32 11.38 -9.23 -7.56
C ASP A 32 12.44 -8.19 -7.17
N LEU A 33 12.34 -7.64 -5.95
CA LEU A 33 13.22 -6.61 -5.43
C LEU A 33 13.38 -5.41 -6.36
N SER A 34 12.30 -5.02 -7.04
CA SER A 34 12.25 -3.81 -7.88
C SER A 34 12.74 -2.57 -7.14
N SER A 35 12.53 -2.50 -5.82
CA SER A 35 13.25 -1.59 -4.92
C SER A 35 14.33 -2.41 -4.18
N PRO A 36 15.62 -2.06 -4.31
CA PRO A 36 16.70 -2.76 -3.60
C PRO A 36 16.51 -2.72 -2.09
N ILE A 37 16.83 -3.81 -1.40
CA ILE A 37 16.64 -3.89 0.06
C ILE A 37 17.46 -2.83 0.83
N THR A 38 18.55 -2.33 0.25
CA THR A 38 19.35 -1.24 0.80
C THR A 38 18.57 0.06 0.98
N GLU A 39 17.50 0.26 0.22
CA GLU A 39 16.58 1.40 0.37
C GLU A 39 15.74 1.34 1.67
N ALA A 40 15.68 0.18 2.33
CA ALA A 40 14.92 0.00 3.57
C ALA A 40 15.39 0.96 4.68
N GLN A 41 16.67 1.32 4.70
CA GLN A 41 17.19 2.27 5.67
C GLN A 41 16.44 3.62 5.62
N LYS A 42 16.09 4.11 4.42
CA LYS A 42 15.34 5.36 4.27
C LYS A 42 13.95 5.29 4.91
N LEU A 43 13.29 4.13 4.81
CA LEU A 43 11.99 3.90 5.43
C LEU A 43 12.14 3.79 6.96
N PHE A 44 13.17 3.10 7.43
CA PHE A 44 13.45 3.01 8.88
C PHE A 44 13.78 4.37 9.48
N ASP A 45 14.51 5.21 8.76
CA ASP A 45 14.80 6.59 9.19
C ASP A 45 13.51 7.42 9.28
N ALA A 46 12.56 7.26 8.36
CA ALA A 46 11.25 7.91 8.44
C ALA A 46 10.45 7.45 9.66
N ILE A 47 10.45 6.15 9.95
CA ILE A 47 9.84 5.58 11.18
C ILE A 47 10.52 6.17 12.42
N ASN A 48 11.84 6.24 12.45
CA ASN A 48 12.62 6.78 13.58
C ASN A 48 12.35 8.29 13.78
N ARG A 49 12.00 9.04 12.72
CA ARG A 49 11.54 10.43 12.81
C ARG A 49 10.10 10.58 13.31
N GLY A 50 9.42 9.48 13.62
CA GLY A 50 8.09 9.48 14.21
C GLY A 50 6.95 9.20 13.22
N ALA A 51 7.23 8.69 12.00
CA ALA A 51 6.19 8.13 11.15
C ALA A 51 5.73 6.79 11.73
N ASP A 52 4.43 6.49 11.64
CA ASP A 52 3.88 5.17 11.97
C ASP A 52 4.02 4.21 10.80
N ILE A 53 4.01 4.76 9.58
CA ILE A 53 4.13 4.05 8.30
C ILE A 53 5.05 4.85 7.38
N ALA A 54 6.01 4.19 6.74
CA ALA A 54 6.82 4.75 5.68
C ALA A 54 6.56 3.98 4.38
N ILE A 55 6.23 4.70 3.30
CA ILE A 55 5.97 4.10 2.00
C ILE A 55 6.99 4.58 0.98
N GLY A 56 7.56 3.64 0.23
CA GLY A 56 8.41 3.96 -0.91
C GLY A 56 7.61 4.65 -2.02
N SER A 57 8.23 5.59 -2.72
CA SER A 57 7.61 6.30 -3.83
C SER A 57 8.54 6.38 -5.03
N ARG A 58 8.02 5.97 -6.18
CA ARG A 58 8.66 6.06 -7.50
C ARG A 58 8.49 7.44 -8.13
N TRP A 59 7.51 8.21 -7.66
CA TRP A 59 7.08 9.45 -8.28
C TRP A 59 7.57 10.73 -7.60
N LEU A 60 8.05 10.67 -6.35
CA LEU A 60 8.62 11.84 -5.67
C LEU A 60 9.91 12.32 -6.30
N ARG A 61 10.76 11.39 -6.78
CA ARG A 61 11.99 11.65 -7.52
C ARG A 61 12.11 10.67 -8.67
N THR A 62 11.65 11.08 -9.85
CA THR A 62 11.64 10.23 -11.05
C THR A 62 13.04 9.92 -11.60
N GLU A 63 14.05 10.69 -11.19
CA GLU A 63 15.47 10.42 -11.49
C GLU A 63 16.00 9.16 -10.79
N LEU A 64 15.33 8.67 -9.76
CA LEU A 64 15.65 7.42 -9.08
C LEU A 64 15.08 6.17 -9.77
N GLN A 65 14.32 6.35 -10.86
CA GLN A 65 13.86 5.24 -11.69
C GLN A 65 14.96 4.90 -12.69
N THR A 66 15.71 3.82 -12.44
CA THR A 66 16.80 3.37 -13.33
C THR A 66 16.26 2.78 -14.64
N GLU A 67 15.10 2.12 -14.58
CA GLU A 67 14.36 1.64 -15.74
C GLU A 67 12.92 2.14 -15.70
N ARG A 68 12.53 2.88 -16.72
CA ARG A 68 11.20 3.51 -16.78
C ARG A 68 10.15 2.54 -17.28
N GLN A 69 8.97 2.62 -16.69
CA GLN A 69 7.80 1.92 -17.21
C GLN A 69 7.38 2.47 -18.59
N PRO A 70 6.76 1.65 -19.46
CA PRO A 70 6.11 2.13 -20.68
C PRO A 70 5.12 3.26 -20.40
N LEU A 71 5.02 4.23 -21.32
CA LEU A 71 4.20 5.45 -21.14
C LEU A 71 2.73 5.16 -20.81
N TYR A 72 2.15 4.12 -21.42
CA TYR A 72 0.76 3.72 -21.14
C TYR A 72 0.57 3.29 -19.67
N ARG A 73 1.55 2.58 -19.06
CA ARG A 73 1.51 2.20 -17.64
C ARG A 73 1.62 3.41 -16.73
N GLN A 74 2.47 4.37 -17.10
CA GLN A 74 2.58 5.63 -16.36
C GLN A 74 1.26 6.42 -16.40
N ALA A 75 0.60 6.49 -17.57
CA ALA A 75 -0.69 7.15 -17.73
C ALA A 75 -1.77 6.47 -16.87
N PHE A 76 -1.87 5.13 -16.95
CA PHE A 76 -2.80 4.36 -16.09
C PHE A 76 -2.52 4.58 -14.60
N GLY A 77 -1.27 4.58 -14.18
CA GLY A 77 -0.88 4.84 -12.79
C GLY A 77 -1.32 6.23 -12.32
N ARG A 78 -1.19 7.26 -13.16
CA ARG A 78 -1.66 8.63 -12.85
C ARG A 78 -3.18 8.72 -12.75
N ILE A 79 -3.90 8.09 -13.69
CA ILE A 79 -5.38 8.04 -13.66
C ILE A 79 -5.85 7.32 -12.40
N PHE A 80 -5.22 6.19 -12.06
CA PHE A 80 -5.56 5.45 -10.85
C PHE A 80 -5.26 6.25 -9.57
N ASN A 81 -4.13 6.97 -9.54
CA ASN A 81 -3.80 7.86 -8.42
C ASN A 81 -4.83 8.99 -8.27
N LEU A 82 -5.28 9.58 -9.39
CA LEU A 82 -6.35 10.58 -9.37
C LEU A 82 -7.66 9.99 -8.82
N ALA A 83 -8.04 8.78 -9.24
CA ALA A 83 -9.21 8.08 -8.72
C ALA A 83 -9.12 7.85 -7.21
N GLN A 84 -7.96 7.46 -6.69
CA GLN A 84 -7.73 7.30 -5.26
C GLN A 84 -7.89 8.62 -4.49
N ARG A 85 -7.40 9.73 -5.05
CA ARG A 85 -7.58 11.06 -4.46
C ARG A 85 -9.05 11.45 -4.36
N ILE A 86 -9.84 11.19 -5.41
CA ILE A 86 -11.25 11.53 -5.46
C ILE A 86 -12.08 10.61 -4.57
N ILE A 87 -11.90 9.29 -4.69
CA ILE A 87 -12.76 8.30 -4.04
C ILE A 87 -12.40 8.11 -2.56
N LEU A 88 -11.09 8.03 -2.25
CA LEU A 88 -10.59 7.70 -0.92
C LEU A 88 -9.96 8.90 -0.19
N GLY A 89 -9.75 10.04 -0.88
CA GLY A 89 -9.11 11.22 -0.32
C GLY A 89 -7.60 11.03 -0.05
N LEU A 90 -6.95 10.02 -0.65
CA LEU A 90 -5.52 9.77 -0.48
C LEU A 90 -4.69 10.78 -1.28
N ARG A 91 -3.75 11.45 -0.62
CA ARG A 91 -2.90 12.49 -1.24
C ARG A 91 -1.44 12.08 -1.36
N PHE A 92 -1.19 10.80 -1.62
CA PHE A 92 0.16 10.28 -1.88
C PHE A 92 0.47 10.32 -3.38
N ALA A 93 1.74 10.51 -3.72
CA ALA A 93 2.20 10.45 -5.11
C ALA A 93 2.21 9.00 -5.60
N ASP A 94 2.57 8.05 -4.73
CA ASP A 94 2.64 6.62 -5.05
C ASP A 94 2.08 5.77 -3.91
N THR A 95 0.90 5.21 -4.09
CA THR A 95 0.31 4.29 -3.11
C THR A 95 0.69 2.84 -3.36
N GLN A 96 1.18 2.50 -4.57
CA GLN A 96 1.32 1.12 -5.02
C GLN A 96 2.76 0.62 -5.13
N CYS A 97 3.73 1.38 -4.63
CA CYS A 97 5.08 0.86 -4.48
C CYS A 97 5.07 -0.28 -3.46
N GLY A 98 5.44 -1.49 -3.87
CA GLY A 98 5.49 -2.68 -3.00
C GLY A 98 6.68 -2.65 -2.05
N PHE A 99 6.96 -1.50 -1.45
CA PHE A 99 8.07 -1.29 -0.51
C PHE A 99 7.60 -0.38 0.62
N LYS A 100 7.14 -0.98 1.72
CA LYS A 100 6.51 -0.25 2.83
C LYS A 100 6.93 -0.80 4.19
N ALA A 101 7.25 0.10 5.11
CA ALA A 101 7.58 -0.19 6.49
C ALA A 101 6.52 0.33 7.45
N PHE A 102 6.24 -0.42 8.48
CA PHE A 102 5.23 -0.13 9.49
C PHE A 102 5.83 -0.32 10.88
N ARG A 103 5.53 0.55 11.80
CA ARG A 103 5.67 0.22 13.21
C ARG A 103 4.79 -1.00 13.52
N ARG A 104 5.21 -1.86 14.42
CA ARG A 104 4.43 -3.06 14.78
C ARG A 104 3.02 -2.72 15.25
N ASP A 105 2.88 -1.73 16.12
CA ASP A 105 1.60 -1.29 16.64
C ASP A 105 0.69 -0.74 15.55
N ALA A 106 1.22 0.01 14.59
CA ALA A 106 0.48 0.47 13.40
C ALA A 106 0.01 -0.71 12.54
N ALA A 107 0.88 -1.68 12.27
CA ALA A 107 0.52 -2.88 11.52
C ALA A 107 -0.60 -3.67 12.22
N GLN A 108 -0.50 -3.85 13.55
CA GLN A 108 -1.50 -4.57 14.34
C GLN A 108 -2.87 -3.84 14.39
N ARG A 109 -2.89 -2.54 14.18
CA ARG A 109 -4.14 -1.76 14.12
C ARG A 109 -4.83 -1.82 12.77
N ILE A 110 -4.11 -1.89 11.65
CA ILE A 110 -4.70 -1.77 10.31
C ILE A 110 -4.87 -3.10 9.58
N PHE A 111 -3.92 -4.03 9.67
CA PHE A 111 -4.01 -5.30 8.92
C PHE A 111 -5.16 -6.22 9.36
N PRO A 112 -5.62 -6.25 10.62
CA PRO A 112 -6.84 -6.97 10.98
C PRO A 112 -8.09 -6.44 10.27
N LEU A 113 -8.12 -5.16 9.92
CA LEU A 113 -9.23 -4.48 9.25
C LEU A 113 -9.23 -4.67 7.73
N GLN A 114 -8.08 -5.04 7.14
CA GLN A 114 -7.94 -5.22 5.69
C GLN A 114 -8.89 -6.30 5.18
N LYS A 115 -9.64 -5.98 4.13
CA LYS A 115 -10.62 -6.87 3.47
C LYS A 115 -10.28 -7.19 2.02
N ILE A 116 -9.49 -6.34 1.36
CA ILE A 116 -9.08 -6.55 -0.03
C ILE A 116 -7.90 -7.51 -0.08
N GLU A 117 -8.07 -8.63 -0.75
CA GLU A 117 -7.06 -9.68 -0.83
C GLU A 117 -6.17 -9.59 -2.08
N ARG A 118 -6.55 -8.75 -3.04
CA ARG A 118 -5.84 -8.58 -4.32
C ARG A 118 -5.11 -7.23 -4.39
N TRP A 119 -4.97 -6.67 -5.56
CA TRP A 119 -4.12 -5.50 -5.85
C TRP A 119 -4.59 -4.18 -5.22
N GLY A 120 -5.87 -4.05 -4.89
CA GLY A 120 -6.39 -2.85 -4.21
C GLY A 120 -6.10 -2.78 -2.71
N PHE A 121 -5.33 -3.71 -2.15
CA PHE A 121 -5.00 -3.69 -0.72
C PHE A 121 -4.13 -2.48 -0.33
N ASP A 122 -3.23 -2.04 -1.21
CA ASP A 122 -2.36 -0.89 -0.96
C ASP A 122 -3.14 0.40 -0.65
N PRO A 123 -4.08 0.85 -1.50
CA PRO A 123 -4.92 1.99 -1.15
C PRO A 123 -5.81 1.71 0.07
N GLU A 124 -6.24 0.47 0.32
CA GLU A 124 -7.04 0.14 1.50
C GLU A 124 -6.26 0.37 2.79
N ILE A 125 -5.05 -0.17 2.92
CA ILE A 125 -4.25 -0.01 4.15
C ILE A 125 -3.89 1.46 4.41
N LEU A 126 -3.64 2.27 3.36
CA LEU A 126 -3.38 3.70 3.52
C LEU A 126 -4.65 4.49 3.88
N PHE A 127 -5.80 4.09 3.34
CA PHE A 127 -7.09 4.64 3.73
C PHE A 127 -7.41 4.34 5.20
N LEU A 128 -7.18 3.11 5.64
CA LEU A 128 -7.34 2.70 7.04
C LEU A 128 -6.38 3.46 7.95
N ALA A 129 -5.10 3.57 7.57
CA ALA A 129 -4.10 4.32 8.32
C ALA A 129 -4.55 5.77 8.57
N ARG A 130 -5.05 6.46 7.53
CA ARG A 130 -5.58 7.80 7.65
C ARG A 130 -6.79 7.87 8.59
N ARG A 131 -7.72 6.91 8.51
CA ARG A 131 -8.91 6.88 9.37
C ARG A 131 -8.60 6.69 10.85
N VAL A 132 -7.56 5.91 11.16
CA VAL A 132 -7.15 5.69 12.54
C VAL A 132 -6.12 6.73 13.04
N GLY A 133 -5.84 7.75 12.23
CA GLY A 133 -4.97 8.87 12.60
C GLY A 133 -3.49 8.54 12.62
N LEU A 134 -3.03 7.53 11.85
CA LEU A 134 -1.61 7.18 11.73
C LEU A 134 -0.89 8.16 10.80
N ARG A 135 0.32 8.52 11.18
CA ARG A 135 1.22 9.35 10.38
C ARG A 135 1.91 8.50 9.31
N VAL A 136 1.62 8.81 8.03
CA VAL A 136 2.24 8.15 6.89
C VAL A 136 3.23 9.11 6.24
N GLU A 137 4.48 8.67 6.05
CA GLU A 137 5.53 9.42 5.35
C GLU A 137 5.87 8.73 4.02
N GLU A 138 5.88 9.49 2.93
CA GLU A 138 6.23 9.02 1.60
C GLU A 138 7.71 9.32 1.33
N VAL A 139 8.48 8.30 0.97
CA VAL A 139 9.95 8.34 0.87
C VAL A 139 10.38 8.00 -0.55
N PRO A 140 11.20 8.82 -1.22
CA PRO A 140 11.71 8.51 -2.56
C PRO A 140 12.71 7.35 -2.49
N VAL A 141 12.48 6.30 -3.29
CA VAL A 141 13.32 5.11 -3.33
C VAL A 141 13.83 4.83 -4.75
N LEU A 142 14.98 4.19 -4.85
CA LEU A 142 15.46 3.60 -6.09
C LEU A 142 14.47 2.51 -6.53
N TRP A 143 14.15 2.52 -7.81
CA TRP A 143 13.23 1.54 -8.38
C TRP A 143 13.63 1.19 -9.82
N ALA A 144 13.62 -0.09 -10.14
CA ALA A 144 13.83 -0.61 -11.48
C ALA A 144 12.60 -1.39 -11.95
N HIS A 145 12.21 -1.21 -13.21
CA HIS A 145 11.14 -2.01 -13.78
C HIS A 145 11.60 -3.45 -13.99
N SER A 146 10.85 -4.42 -13.47
CA SER A 146 11.07 -5.85 -13.73
C SER A 146 10.14 -6.33 -14.85
N GLU A 147 10.69 -7.02 -15.85
CA GLU A 147 9.92 -7.52 -17.01
C GLU A 147 8.95 -8.67 -16.69
N GLY A 148 8.98 -9.20 -15.46
CA GLY A 148 8.17 -10.35 -15.03
C GLY A 148 6.72 -10.04 -14.64
N THR A 149 6.20 -8.86 -14.92
CA THR A 149 4.87 -8.44 -14.45
C THR A 149 3.73 -9.25 -15.10
N ARG A 150 2.98 -9.99 -14.28
CA ARG A 150 1.79 -10.79 -14.70
C ARG A 150 0.48 -9.98 -14.71
N LEU A 151 0.55 -8.66 -14.57
CA LEU A 151 -0.63 -7.77 -14.58
C LEU A 151 -1.14 -7.55 -16.00
N HIS A 152 -2.43 -7.83 -16.21
CA HIS A 152 -3.14 -7.43 -17.43
C HIS A 152 -3.71 -6.02 -17.25
N PRO A 153 -3.16 -4.98 -17.93
CA PRO A 153 -3.45 -3.57 -17.62
C PRO A 153 -4.94 -3.24 -17.58
N PHE A 154 -5.73 -3.69 -18.55
CA PHE A 154 -7.16 -3.38 -18.61
C PHE A 154 -7.99 -4.15 -17.58
N ARG A 155 -7.84 -5.48 -17.52
CA ARG A 155 -8.66 -6.32 -16.64
C ARG A 155 -8.36 -6.06 -15.17
N ASP A 156 -7.08 -5.97 -14.83
CA ASP A 156 -6.68 -5.77 -13.45
C ASP A 156 -6.85 -4.30 -13.04
N GLY A 157 -6.66 -3.34 -13.97
CA GLY A 157 -6.97 -1.94 -13.75
C GLY A 157 -8.45 -1.68 -13.43
N LEU A 158 -9.37 -2.30 -14.19
CA LEU A 158 -10.81 -2.20 -13.91
C LEU A 158 -11.16 -2.82 -12.55
N ARG A 159 -10.60 -3.99 -12.22
CA ARG A 159 -10.79 -4.62 -10.91
C ARG A 159 -10.32 -3.73 -9.78
N MET A 160 -9.13 -3.15 -9.91
CA MET A 160 -8.58 -2.24 -8.90
C MET A 160 -9.48 -1.00 -8.72
N PHE A 161 -10.06 -0.48 -9.79
CA PHE A 161 -11.03 0.62 -9.70
C PHE A 161 -12.29 0.20 -8.92
N VAL A 162 -12.85 -0.97 -9.21
CA VAL A 162 -13.97 -1.54 -8.44
C VAL A 162 -13.59 -1.75 -6.98
N GLU A 163 -12.36 -2.16 -6.69
CA GLU A 163 -11.85 -2.31 -5.32
C GLU A 163 -11.80 -0.96 -4.58
N LEU A 164 -11.47 0.17 -5.25
CA LEU A 164 -11.56 1.50 -4.61
C LEU A 164 -13.00 1.83 -4.19
N LEU A 165 -13.97 1.55 -5.06
CA LEU A 165 -15.39 1.76 -4.73
C LEU A 165 -15.82 0.85 -3.57
N ARG A 166 -15.35 -0.40 -3.56
CA ARG A 166 -15.61 -1.35 -2.47
C ARG A 166 -15.02 -0.87 -1.14
N ILE A 167 -13.80 -0.32 -1.14
CA ILE A 167 -13.20 0.27 0.07
C ILE A 167 -14.09 1.41 0.59
N ARG A 168 -14.54 2.29 -0.31
CA ARG A 168 -15.43 3.40 0.08
C ARG A 168 -16.76 2.89 0.63
N TRP A 169 -17.35 1.89 -0.02
CA TRP A 169 -18.59 1.25 0.42
C TRP A 169 -18.43 0.60 1.80
N ASN A 170 -17.41 -0.25 2.00
CA ASN A 170 -17.13 -0.88 3.28
C ASN A 170 -16.98 0.17 4.41
N ALA A 171 -16.37 1.31 4.08
CA ALA A 171 -16.23 2.40 5.04
C ALA A 171 -17.56 3.04 5.44
N MET A 172 -18.48 3.20 4.48
CA MET A 172 -19.83 3.74 4.71
C MET A 172 -20.73 2.72 5.43
N ALA A 173 -20.60 1.43 5.10
CA ALA A 173 -21.31 0.34 5.74
C ALA A 173 -20.85 0.05 7.18
N GLY A 174 -19.75 0.69 7.64
CA GLY A 174 -19.22 0.44 8.98
C GLY A 174 -18.37 -0.83 9.10
N ASP A 175 -18.06 -1.48 8.00
CA ASP A 175 -17.32 -2.75 7.98
C ASP A 175 -15.87 -2.67 8.50
N TYR A 176 -15.34 -1.47 8.66
CA TYR A 176 -14.05 -1.18 9.28
C TYR A 176 -14.19 -0.70 10.75
N ALA A 177 -15.39 -0.79 11.31
CA ALA A 177 -15.66 -0.46 12.72
C ALA A 177 -15.20 -1.61 13.64
N ALA A 178 -13.89 -1.84 13.72
CA ALA A 178 -13.32 -2.54 14.85
C ALA A 178 -12.88 -1.51 15.90
N ALA A 179 -12.85 -1.90 17.18
CA ALA A 179 -12.62 -1.02 18.32
C ALA A 179 -11.53 0.05 18.06
N GLY A 180 -11.93 1.31 17.98
CA GLY A 180 -11.03 2.46 17.82
C GLY A 180 -11.04 3.18 16.46
N VAL A 181 -11.81 2.76 15.46
CA VAL A 181 -11.96 3.49 14.19
C VAL A 181 -13.17 4.43 14.28
N PRO A 182 -13.01 5.75 14.15
CA PRO A 182 -14.14 6.70 14.16
C PRO A 182 -15.14 6.41 13.04
N SER A 183 -16.44 6.57 13.33
CA SER A 183 -17.50 6.45 12.31
C SER A 183 -17.41 7.59 11.29
N PRO A 184 -17.96 7.41 10.05
CA PRO A 184 -17.80 8.37 8.95
C PRO A 184 -18.42 9.74 9.15
N GLU A 185 -19.22 9.95 10.20
CA GLU A 185 -19.90 11.24 10.49
C GLU A 185 -19.00 12.34 11.07
N LYS A 186 -17.70 12.11 11.25
CA LYS A 186 -16.75 13.05 11.86
C LYS A 186 -15.56 13.43 10.96
N LEU A 187 -15.71 13.36 9.62
CA LEU A 187 -14.69 13.81 8.67
C LEU A 187 -15.23 14.85 7.70
#